data_8b1d260c56da232cbb1fad216d4156fa
#
_entry.id   8b1d260c56da232cbb1fad216d4156fa
#
_cell.length_a   1.000
_cell.length_b   1.000
_cell.length_c   1.000
_cell.angle_alpha   90.00
_cell.angle_beta   90.00
_cell.angle_gamma   90.00
#
_symmetry.space_group_name_H-M   'P 1'
#
loop_
_entity.id
_entity.type
_entity.pdbx_description
1 polymer ?
#
loop_
_entity_poly.entity_id
_entity_poly.type
_entity_poly.pdbx_seq_one_letter_code
_entity_poly.pdbx_strand_id
1 'polypeptide(L)'
;DAECALHHKNVFQLIVAVALSAQTTDKSVNQVTPALFERYPDAETLAEADVEDISEYIKRIGMYRTKAKNIVAMAQKICRDFGGKVPNDYDSLISLPGVGRKTANVVLAVGFGQQRIAVDTHVFRVANRIGLVHEKDVLKTEFALMDRIPEERWSRTHHSLIFHGRQCCDARKPKCDSCPIVSYCEYVNQAAKK
;
A
#
# COMPACT_ATOMS: atom_id res chain seq x y z
N ASP A 1 -15.25 -5.12 6.76
CA ASP A 1 -14.12 -5.78 6.08
C ASP A 1 -13.36 -4.72 5.29
N ALA A 2 -12.14 -4.42 5.74
CA ALA A 2 -11.26 -3.47 5.06
C ALA A 2 -10.44 -4.26 4.02
N GLU A 3 -11.01 -4.46 2.85
CA GLU A 3 -10.34 -5.09 1.73
C GLU A 3 -9.44 -4.10 0.98
N CYS A 4 -8.47 -4.62 0.23
CA CYS A 4 -7.65 -3.81 -0.67
C CYS A 4 -8.55 -3.13 -1.70
N ALA A 5 -8.53 -1.80 -1.74
CA ALA A 5 -9.36 -1.01 -2.65
C ALA A 5 -8.90 -1.07 -4.12
N LEU A 6 -7.73 -1.63 -4.40
CA LEU A 6 -7.19 -1.83 -5.75
C LEU A 6 -7.77 -3.10 -6.37
N HIS A 7 -8.34 -2.98 -7.57
CA HIS A 7 -8.92 -4.09 -8.30
C HIS A 7 -7.80 -4.97 -8.91
N HIS A 8 -7.82 -6.26 -8.60
CA HIS A 8 -6.86 -7.25 -9.11
C HIS A 8 -7.48 -8.65 -9.11
N LYS A 9 -7.03 -9.53 -10.00
CA LYS A 9 -7.46 -10.92 -10.12
C LYS A 9 -6.41 -11.91 -9.59
N ASN A 10 -5.16 -11.50 -9.52
CA ASN A 10 -4.02 -12.31 -9.09
C ASN A 10 -2.92 -11.43 -8.49
N VAL A 11 -1.87 -12.06 -7.95
CA VAL A 11 -0.78 -11.35 -7.26
C VAL A 11 0.04 -10.47 -8.22
N PHE A 12 0.18 -10.87 -9.50
CA PHE A 12 0.85 -10.04 -10.49
C PHE A 12 0.10 -8.73 -10.73
N GLN A 13 -1.21 -8.78 -10.95
CA GLN A 13 -2.03 -7.58 -11.08
C GLN A 13 -2.02 -6.73 -9.82
N LEU A 14 -2.00 -7.36 -8.65
CA LEU A 14 -1.88 -6.68 -7.37
C LEU A 14 -0.58 -5.87 -7.28
N ILE A 15 0.59 -6.48 -7.53
CA ILE A 15 1.87 -5.76 -7.39
C ILE A 15 1.97 -4.62 -8.39
N VAL A 16 1.48 -4.78 -9.62
CA VAL A 16 1.42 -3.71 -10.62
C VAL A 16 0.51 -2.58 -10.13
N ALA A 17 -0.70 -2.89 -9.68
CA ALA A 17 -1.65 -1.89 -9.18
C ALA A 17 -1.10 -1.13 -7.97
N VAL A 18 -0.47 -1.83 -7.00
CA VAL A 18 0.15 -1.20 -5.83
C VAL A 18 1.33 -0.32 -6.23
N ALA A 19 2.18 -0.75 -7.17
CA ALA A 19 3.27 0.08 -7.69
C ALA A 19 2.74 1.35 -8.38
N LEU A 20 1.65 1.25 -9.14
CA LEU A 20 0.99 2.39 -9.78
C LEU A 20 0.33 3.34 -8.77
N SER A 21 -0.07 2.85 -7.60
CA SER A 21 -0.73 3.67 -6.56
C SER A 21 0.22 4.60 -5.78
N ALA A 22 1.53 4.48 -5.98
CA ALA A 22 2.48 5.39 -5.35
C ALA A 22 2.16 6.86 -5.69
N GLN A 23 1.84 7.67 -4.67
CA GLN A 23 1.41 9.08 -4.82
C GLN A 23 0.21 9.29 -5.77
N THR A 24 -0.66 8.29 -5.86
CA THR A 24 -1.85 8.30 -6.72
C THR A 24 -2.99 7.62 -5.97
N THR A 25 -4.23 8.09 -6.14
CA THR A 25 -5.39 7.49 -5.48
C THR A 25 -5.74 6.12 -6.08
N ASP A 26 -6.23 5.19 -5.24
CA ASP A 26 -6.69 3.88 -5.69
C ASP A 26 -7.77 4.00 -6.79
N LYS A 27 -8.66 4.99 -6.66
CA LYS A 27 -9.68 5.31 -7.66
C LYS A 27 -9.08 5.61 -9.03
N SER A 28 -8.01 6.42 -9.07
CA SER A 28 -7.33 6.76 -10.34
C SER A 28 -6.61 5.55 -10.94
N VAL A 29 -6.01 4.71 -10.11
CA VAL A 29 -5.37 3.47 -10.56
C VAL A 29 -6.41 2.51 -11.13
N ASN A 30 -7.54 2.31 -10.44
CA ASN A 30 -8.63 1.45 -10.89
C ASN A 30 -9.30 1.90 -12.20
N GLN A 31 -9.10 3.15 -12.60
CA GLN A 31 -9.58 3.64 -13.91
C GLN A 31 -8.67 3.22 -15.07
N VAL A 32 -7.39 2.98 -14.84
CA VAL A 32 -6.42 2.67 -15.91
C VAL A 32 -6.04 1.19 -15.96
N THR A 33 -6.12 0.47 -14.85
CA THR A 33 -5.68 -0.93 -14.77
C THR A 33 -6.56 -1.93 -15.54
N PRO A 34 -7.88 -1.78 -15.73
CA PRO A 34 -8.67 -2.75 -16.47
C PRO A 34 -8.18 -2.92 -17.91
N ALA A 35 -8.00 -1.84 -18.67
CA ALA A 35 -7.51 -1.89 -20.05
C ALA A 35 -6.06 -2.38 -20.12
N LEU A 36 -5.21 -1.97 -19.16
CA LEU A 36 -3.84 -2.44 -19.04
C LEU A 36 -3.80 -3.96 -18.84
N PHE A 37 -4.58 -4.51 -17.91
CA PHE A 37 -4.58 -5.94 -17.59
C PHE A 37 -5.32 -6.81 -18.62
N GLU A 38 -6.19 -6.24 -19.42
CA GLU A 38 -6.77 -6.92 -20.58
C GLU A 38 -5.70 -7.17 -21.64
N ARG A 39 -4.84 -6.18 -21.90
CA ARG A 39 -3.76 -6.28 -22.90
C ARG A 39 -2.52 -7.02 -22.38
N TYR A 40 -2.19 -6.85 -21.08
CA TYR A 40 -1.00 -7.39 -20.43
C TYR A 40 -1.40 -8.12 -19.13
N PRO A 41 -1.97 -9.34 -19.21
CA PRO A 41 -2.57 -10.03 -18.08
C PRO A 41 -1.56 -10.64 -17.10
N ASP A 42 -0.32 -10.86 -17.52
CA ASP A 42 0.74 -11.56 -16.79
C ASP A 42 2.12 -10.87 -16.95
N ALA A 43 3.12 -11.40 -16.23
CA ALA A 43 4.46 -10.84 -16.26
C ALA A 43 5.14 -11.00 -17.61
N GLU A 44 4.89 -12.10 -18.29
CA GLU A 44 5.47 -12.43 -19.58
C GLU A 44 5.06 -11.42 -20.65
N THR A 45 3.78 -11.16 -20.78
CA THR A 45 3.25 -10.19 -21.74
C THR A 45 3.68 -8.76 -21.42
N LEU A 46 3.72 -8.38 -20.14
CA LEU A 46 4.16 -7.04 -19.74
C LEU A 46 5.68 -6.85 -19.92
N ALA A 47 6.47 -7.92 -19.75
CA ALA A 47 7.93 -7.86 -19.93
C ALA A 47 8.35 -7.55 -21.37
N GLU A 48 7.51 -7.93 -22.33
CA GLU A 48 7.73 -7.70 -23.77
C GLU A 48 7.10 -6.38 -24.28
N ALA A 49 6.40 -5.66 -23.38
CA ALA A 49 5.69 -4.45 -23.75
C ALA A 49 6.64 -3.29 -24.07
N ASP A 50 6.27 -2.47 -25.04
CA ASP A 50 6.90 -1.16 -25.24
C ASP A 50 6.51 -0.21 -24.10
N VAL A 51 7.49 0.46 -23.52
CA VAL A 51 7.29 1.43 -22.43
C VAL A 51 6.37 2.57 -22.83
N GLU A 52 6.45 3.02 -24.09
CA GLU A 52 5.58 4.09 -24.60
C GLU A 52 4.13 3.62 -24.70
N ASP A 53 3.90 2.38 -25.12
CA ASP A 53 2.55 1.79 -25.14
C ASP A 53 1.97 1.71 -23.72
N ILE A 54 2.73 1.21 -22.76
CA ILE A 54 2.31 1.23 -21.34
C ILE A 54 2.01 2.64 -20.85
N SER A 55 2.85 3.62 -21.22
CA SER A 55 2.65 5.03 -20.85
C SER A 55 1.30 5.56 -21.32
N GLU A 56 0.83 5.16 -22.51
CA GLU A 56 -0.48 5.55 -23.02
C GLU A 56 -1.64 4.99 -22.18
N TYR A 57 -1.56 3.72 -21.73
CA TYR A 57 -2.57 3.14 -20.84
C TYR A 57 -2.70 3.87 -19.52
N ILE A 58 -1.59 4.35 -18.95
CA ILE A 58 -1.55 4.91 -17.60
C ILE A 58 -1.34 6.43 -17.57
N LYS A 59 -1.43 7.14 -18.68
CA LYS A 59 -1.14 8.60 -18.78
C LYS A 59 -1.99 9.50 -17.86
N ARG A 60 -3.12 8.98 -17.35
CA ARG A 60 -4.00 9.72 -16.44
C ARG A 60 -3.51 9.76 -14.99
N ILE A 61 -2.49 8.98 -14.64
CA ILE A 61 -1.93 8.98 -13.28
C ILE A 61 -0.60 9.74 -13.23
N GLY A 62 -0.29 10.29 -12.05
CA GLY A 62 0.94 11.06 -11.85
C GLY A 62 2.20 10.22 -12.08
N MET A 63 3.26 10.83 -12.61
CA MET A 63 4.55 10.20 -12.91
C MET A 63 4.45 8.96 -13.83
N TYR A 64 3.50 8.95 -14.74
CA TYR A 64 3.16 7.80 -15.56
C TYR A 64 4.34 7.25 -16.37
N ARG A 65 5.24 8.11 -16.92
CA ARG A 65 6.42 7.67 -17.67
C ARG A 65 7.40 6.87 -16.81
N THR A 66 7.69 7.35 -15.60
CA THR A 66 8.54 6.63 -14.65
C THR A 66 7.87 5.33 -14.19
N LYS A 67 6.58 5.37 -13.93
CA LYS A 67 5.79 4.19 -13.55
C LYS A 67 5.75 3.15 -14.66
N ALA A 68 5.56 3.56 -15.93
CA ALA A 68 5.61 2.67 -17.07
C ALA A 68 6.95 1.94 -17.18
N LYS A 69 8.06 2.68 -17.13
CA LYS A 69 9.41 2.08 -17.09
C LYS A 69 9.59 1.09 -15.96
N ASN A 70 9.13 1.44 -14.76
CA ASN A 70 9.28 0.60 -13.59
C ASN A 70 8.49 -0.70 -13.69
N ILE A 71 7.22 -0.67 -14.14
CA ILE A 71 6.41 -1.91 -14.21
C ILE A 71 6.87 -2.84 -15.35
N VAL A 72 7.36 -2.31 -16.47
CA VAL A 72 7.99 -3.13 -17.51
C VAL A 72 9.27 -3.77 -16.99
N ALA A 73 10.17 -2.99 -16.40
CA ALA A 73 11.41 -3.51 -15.82
C ALA A 73 11.15 -4.50 -14.65
N MET A 74 10.10 -4.27 -13.85
CA MET A 74 9.64 -5.20 -12.83
C MET A 74 9.19 -6.52 -13.44
N ALA A 75 8.37 -6.50 -14.48
CA ALA A 75 7.91 -7.69 -15.17
C ALA A 75 9.08 -8.48 -15.81
N GLN A 76 10.02 -7.79 -16.45
CA GLN A 76 11.25 -8.39 -16.98
C GLN A 76 12.06 -9.10 -15.90
N LYS A 77 12.22 -8.46 -14.71
CA LYS A 77 12.94 -9.07 -13.60
C LYS A 77 12.18 -10.25 -13.01
N ILE A 78 10.85 -10.18 -12.89
CA ILE A 78 10.01 -11.30 -12.45
C ILE A 78 10.18 -12.50 -13.39
N CYS A 79 10.18 -12.29 -14.71
CA CYS A 79 10.39 -13.37 -15.67
C CYS A 79 11.80 -13.96 -15.58
N ARG A 80 12.82 -13.11 -15.54
CA ARG A 80 14.23 -13.53 -15.55
C ARG A 80 14.66 -14.24 -14.27
N ASP A 81 14.32 -13.66 -13.11
CA ASP A 81 14.88 -14.07 -11.81
C ASP A 81 13.91 -14.99 -11.03
N PHE A 82 12.61 -14.96 -11.34
CA PHE A 82 11.56 -15.66 -10.57
C PHE A 82 10.63 -16.51 -11.46
N GLY A 83 11.01 -16.78 -12.72
CA GLY A 83 10.26 -17.67 -13.62
C GLY A 83 8.82 -17.22 -13.89
N GLY A 84 8.59 -15.92 -14.00
CA GLY A 84 7.27 -15.34 -14.28
C GLY A 84 6.35 -15.23 -13.05
N LYS A 85 6.78 -15.67 -11.88
CA LYS A 85 5.99 -15.65 -10.65
C LYS A 85 6.46 -14.56 -9.70
N VAL A 86 5.51 -13.80 -9.14
CA VAL A 86 5.82 -12.80 -8.11
C VAL A 86 6.40 -13.50 -6.87
N PRO A 87 7.59 -13.09 -6.39
CA PRO A 87 8.17 -13.69 -5.20
C PRO A 87 7.35 -13.40 -3.94
N ASN A 88 7.40 -14.31 -2.96
CA ASN A 88 6.64 -14.26 -1.72
C ASN A 88 7.46 -13.92 -0.47
N ASP A 89 8.62 -13.34 -0.66
CA ASP A 89 9.49 -12.85 0.41
C ASP A 89 9.85 -11.38 0.23
N TYR A 90 10.15 -10.72 1.35
CA TYR A 90 10.36 -9.28 1.40
C TYR A 90 11.59 -8.82 0.59
N ASP A 91 12.72 -9.52 0.73
CA ASP A 91 13.98 -9.11 0.10
C ASP A 91 13.92 -9.24 -1.42
N SER A 92 13.32 -10.31 -1.92
CA SER A 92 13.05 -10.48 -3.34
C SER A 92 12.10 -9.40 -3.88
N LEU A 93 11.04 -9.07 -3.15
CA LEU A 93 10.09 -8.03 -3.57
C LEU A 93 10.72 -6.65 -3.65
N ILE A 94 11.50 -6.23 -2.65
CA ILE A 94 12.16 -4.91 -2.69
C ILE A 94 13.29 -4.82 -3.73
N SER A 95 13.75 -5.96 -4.25
CA SER A 95 14.71 -5.99 -5.36
C SER A 95 14.07 -5.62 -6.70
N LEU A 96 12.72 -5.64 -6.79
CA LEU A 96 11.99 -5.34 -8.01
C LEU A 96 11.93 -3.83 -8.27
N PRO A 97 12.12 -3.39 -9.53
CA PRO A 97 11.97 -1.98 -9.88
C PRO A 97 10.60 -1.41 -9.49
N GLY A 98 10.59 -0.24 -8.85
CA GLY A 98 9.35 0.42 -8.42
C GLY A 98 8.69 -0.16 -7.18
N VAL A 99 9.29 -1.17 -6.54
CA VAL A 99 8.78 -1.79 -5.32
C VAL A 99 9.58 -1.28 -4.11
N GLY A 100 8.92 -0.47 -3.29
CA GLY A 100 9.45 -0.03 -2.01
C GLY A 100 8.88 -0.85 -0.84
N ARG A 101 9.32 -0.49 0.38
CA ARG A 101 8.89 -1.16 1.63
C ARG A 101 7.37 -1.30 1.77
N LYS A 102 6.64 -0.21 1.56
CA LYS A 102 5.17 -0.22 1.65
C LYS A 102 4.55 -1.18 0.63
N THR A 103 4.99 -1.10 -0.63
CA THR A 103 4.50 -1.97 -1.70
C THR A 103 4.76 -3.44 -1.37
N ALA A 104 5.97 -3.79 -0.94
CA ALA A 104 6.31 -5.16 -0.57
C ALA A 104 5.41 -5.67 0.57
N ASN A 105 5.22 -4.89 1.64
CA ASN A 105 4.36 -5.27 2.75
C ASN A 105 2.89 -5.44 2.34
N VAL A 106 2.36 -4.58 1.47
CA VAL A 106 0.98 -4.73 0.94
C VAL A 106 0.85 -6.00 0.11
N VAL A 107 1.80 -6.29 -0.78
CA VAL A 107 1.78 -7.49 -1.61
C VAL A 107 1.88 -8.76 -0.76
N LEU A 108 2.73 -8.78 0.26
CA LEU A 108 2.85 -9.92 1.18
C LEU A 108 1.58 -10.12 1.99
N ALA A 109 0.97 -9.05 2.48
CA ALA A 109 -0.27 -9.15 3.25
C ALA A 109 -1.46 -9.57 2.38
N VAL A 110 -1.73 -8.86 1.30
CA VAL A 110 -2.94 -9.05 0.48
C VAL A 110 -2.77 -10.22 -0.50
N GLY A 111 -1.62 -10.32 -1.15
CA GLY A 111 -1.36 -11.32 -2.17
C GLY A 111 -1.01 -12.70 -1.61
N PHE A 112 -0.33 -12.75 -0.49
CA PHE A 112 0.17 -13.99 0.10
C PHE A 112 -0.39 -14.30 1.49
N GLY A 113 -1.28 -13.45 2.03
CA GLY A 113 -1.91 -13.68 3.33
C GLY A 113 -0.95 -13.60 4.53
N GLN A 114 0.24 -13.01 4.36
CA GLN A 114 1.20 -12.86 5.44
C GLN A 114 0.79 -11.73 6.38
N GLN A 115 1.09 -11.88 7.66
CA GLN A 115 0.89 -10.79 8.62
C GLN A 115 1.90 -9.68 8.38
N ARG A 116 1.42 -8.48 8.08
CA ARG A 116 2.25 -7.30 7.79
C ARG A 116 1.56 -6.01 8.26
N ILE A 117 2.37 -5.02 8.57
CA ILE A 117 1.92 -3.64 8.79
C ILE A 117 2.60 -2.75 7.77
N ALA A 118 1.83 -2.22 6.81
CA ALA A 118 2.34 -1.25 5.85
C ALA A 118 1.99 0.16 6.33
N VAL A 119 2.96 0.93 6.80
CA VAL A 119 2.70 2.26 7.35
C VAL A 119 2.59 3.29 6.23
N ASP A 120 1.36 3.71 5.95
CA ASP A 120 1.03 4.84 5.10
C ASP A 120 0.78 6.12 5.93
N THR A 121 0.36 7.19 5.29
CA THR A 121 0.04 8.46 5.98
C THR A 121 -1.12 8.35 6.97
N HIS A 122 -2.07 7.43 6.74
CA HIS A 122 -3.17 7.19 7.67
C HIS A 122 -2.70 6.41 8.89
N VAL A 123 -2.03 5.29 8.68
CA VAL A 123 -1.47 4.46 9.77
C VAL A 123 -0.52 5.29 10.63
N PHE A 124 0.42 6.01 10.01
CA PHE A 124 1.36 6.89 10.73
C PHE A 124 0.63 7.90 11.62
N ARG A 125 -0.31 8.66 11.03
CA ARG A 125 -1.05 9.69 11.73
C ARG A 125 -1.90 9.14 12.87
N VAL A 126 -2.70 8.11 12.58
CA VAL A 126 -3.65 7.57 13.54
C VAL A 126 -2.93 6.91 14.69
N ALA A 127 -1.95 6.04 14.43
CA ALA A 127 -1.21 5.33 15.47
C ALA A 127 -0.54 6.30 16.47
N ASN A 128 0.06 7.39 15.97
CA ASN A 128 0.69 8.42 16.81
C ASN A 128 -0.35 9.29 17.54
N ARG A 129 -1.48 9.65 16.89
CA ARG A 129 -2.52 10.48 17.53
C ARG A 129 -3.22 9.77 18.67
N ILE A 130 -3.56 8.50 18.51
CA ILE A 130 -4.25 7.74 19.56
C ILE A 130 -3.31 7.33 20.70
N GLY A 131 -1.99 7.46 20.53
CA GLY A 131 -0.98 7.10 21.52
C GLY A 131 -0.60 5.61 21.46
N LEU A 132 -0.91 4.92 20.37
CA LEU A 132 -0.49 3.53 20.21
C LEU A 132 1.03 3.42 20.04
N VAL A 133 1.64 4.41 19.38
CA VAL A 133 3.09 4.63 19.28
C VAL A 133 3.40 6.13 19.31
N HIS A 134 4.69 6.49 19.54
CA HIS A 134 5.15 7.89 19.56
C HIS A 134 6.42 8.02 18.70
N GLU A 135 6.26 7.91 17.39
CA GLU A 135 7.39 7.87 16.45
C GLU A 135 7.35 9.03 15.46
N LYS A 136 8.54 9.48 15.04
CA LYS A 136 8.67 10.65 14.16
C LYS A 136 8.76 10.29 12.68
N ASP A 137 8.98 9.03 12.36
CA ASP A 137 9.07 8.54 10.99
C ASP A 137 8.30 7.23 10.77
N VAL A 138 8.03 6.93 9.50
CA VAL A 138 7.22 5.80 9.06
C VAL A 138 7.87 4.47 9.43
N LEU A 139 9.20 4.35 9.27
CA LEU A 139 9.92 3.10 9.53
C LEU A 139 9.91 2.74 11.02
N LYS A 140 10.18 3.72 11.89
CA LYS A 140 10.13 3.53 13.34
C LYS A 140 8.70 3.22 13.80
N THR A 141 7.70 3.87 13.20
CA THR A 141 6.30 3.56 13.47
C THR A 141 5.96 2.10 13.13
N GLU A 142 6.43 1.58 12.00
CA GLU A 142 6.22 0.18 11.62
C GLU A 142 6.80 -0.77 12.68
N PHE A 143 8.07 -0.60 13.03
CA PHE A 143 8.73 -1.46 14.04
C PHE A 143 8.10 -1.34 15.42
N ALA A 144 7.74 -0.13 15.86
CA ALA A 144 7.08 0.08 17.14
C ALA A 144 5.68 -0.56 17.20
N LEU A 145 4.94 -0.55 16.09
CA LEU A 145 3.66 -1.26 15.98
C LEU A 145 3.86 -2.78 16.02
N MET A 146 4.84 -3.29 15.30
CA MET A 146 5.17 -4.73 15.29
C MET A 146 5.61 -5.23 16.67
N ASP A 147 6.35 -4.43 17.43
CA ASP A 147 6.76 -4.76 18.79
C ASP A 147 5.58 -4.78 19.78
N ARG A 148 4.64 -3.85 19.65
CA ARG A 148 3.51 -3.68 20.58
C ARG A 148 2.30 -4.57 20.29
N ILE A 149 2.14 -5.01 19.05
CA ILE A 149 0.96 -5.74 18.61
C ILE A 149 1.35 -7.19 18.31
N PRO A 150 0.61 -8.17 18.85
CA PRO A 150 0.83 -9.57 18.50
C PRO A 150 0.77 -9.78 16.97
N GLU A 151 1.67 -10.60 16.43
CA GLU A 151 1.86 -10.78 14.97
C GLU A 151 0.55 -11.17 14.28
N GLU A 152 -0.24 -12.04 14.86
CA GLU A 152 -1.52 -12.50 14.30
C GLU A 152 -2.56 -11.37 14.14
N ARG A 153 -2.30 -10.18 14.71
CA ARG A 153 -3.16 -9.00 14.63
C ARG A 153 -2.64 -7.90 13.70
N TRP A 154 -1.45 -8.05 13.14
CA TRP A 154 -0.83 -6.98 12.35
C TRP A 154 -1.67 -6.52 11.18
N SER A 155 -2.11 -7.43 10.32
CA SER A 155 -2.94 -7.10 9.16
C SER A 155 -4.28 -6.48 9.57
N ARG A 156 -4.93 -7.00 10.60
CA ARG A 156 -6.18 -6.44 11.12
C ARG A 156 -5.98 -5.03 11.68
N THR A 157 -4.93 -4.82 12.46
CA THR A 157 -4.60 -3.50 13.03
C THR A 157 -4.30 -2.50 11.91
N HIS A 158 -3.49 -2.90 10.92
CA HIS A 158 -3.18 -2.09 9.75
C HIS A 158 -4.46 -1.58 9.07
N HIS A 159 -5.38 -2.47 8.72
CA HIS A 159 -6.64 -2.12 8.07
C HIS A 159 -7.52 -1.23 8.96
N SER A 160 -7.61 -1.53 10.26
CA SER A 160 -8.38 -0.73 11.22
C SER A 160 -7.87 0.71 11.32
N LEU A 161 -6.55 0.90 11.35
CA LEU A 161 -5.94 2.23 11.38
C LEU A 161 -6.19 3.02 10.09
N ILE A 162 -6.08 2.38 8.92
CA ILE A 162 -6.40 3.01 7.63
C ILE A 162 -7.87 3.44 7.60
N PHE A 163 -8.78 2.53 7.94
CA PHE A 163 -10.22 2.75 7.91
C PHE A 163 -10.61 3.90 8.86
N HIS A 164 -10.12 3.85 10.10
CA HIS A 164 -10.35 4.91 11.06
C HIS A 164 -9.79 6.27 10.58
N GLY A 165 -8.62 6.26 9.97
CA GLY A 165 -7.99 7.46 9.40
C GLY A 165 -8.75 8.06 8.20
N ARG A 166 -9.45 7.23 7.44
CA ARG A 166 -10.27 7.67 6.30
C ARG A 166 -11.65 8.16 6.71
N GLN A 167 -12.26 7.54 7.71
CA GLN A 167 -13.66 7.80 8.07
C GLN A 167 -13.84 8.76 9.24
N CYS A 168 -12.96 8.72 10.24
CA CYS A 168 -13.11 9.42 11.50
C CYS A 168 -11.94 10.36 11.80
N CYS A 169 -10.72 9.84 11.85
CA CYS A 169 -9.53 10.60 12.25
C CYS A 169 -8.88 11.33 11.08
N ASP A 170 -9.59 12.28 10.50
CA ASP A 170 -9.10 13.11 9.39
C ASP A 170 -7.84 13.89 9.74
N ALA A 171 -7.02 14.21 8.71
CA ALA A 171 -5.77 14.95 8.92
C ALA A 171 -6.01 16.36 9.47
N ARG A 172 -6.98 17.08 8.87
CA ARG A 172 -7.26 18.49 9.20
C ARG A 172 -8.40 18.68 10.20
N LYS A 173 -9.47 17.88 10.07
CA LYS A 173 -10.68 18.00 10.91
C LYS A 173 -11.13 16.61 11.39
N PRO A 174 -10.46 16.05 12.39
CA PRO A 174 -10.89 14.77 12.94
C PRO A 174 -12.25 14.89 13.62
N LYS A 175 -13.10 13.88 13.45
CA LYS A 175 -14.47 13.84 14.00
C LYS A 175 -14.43 13.29 15.43
N CYS A 176 -13.75 14.00 16.34
CA CYS A 176 -13.52 13.53 17.71
C CYS A 176 -14.79 13.33 18.52
N ASP A 177 -15.81 14.18 18.33
CA ASP A 177 -17.08 14.12 19.06
C ASP A 177 -17.86 12.82 18.80
N SER A 178 -17.69 12.21 17.62
CA SER A 178 -18.32 10.94 17.26
C SER A 178 -17.35 9.76 17.18
N CYS A 179 -16.12 9.95 17.66
CA CYS A 179 -15.07 8.93 17.57
C CYS A 179 -15.31 7.80 18.61
N PRO A 180 -15.43 6.53 18.17
CA PRO A 180 -15.71 5.42 19.08
C PRO A 180 -14.58 5.12 20.08
N ILE A 181 -13.38 5.63 19.84
CA ILE A 181 -12.21 5.43 20.70
C ILE A 181 -11.73 6.71 21.37
N VAL A 182 -12.57 7.76 21.41
CA VAL A 182 -12.18 9.08 21.96
C VAL A 182 -11.69 9.03 23.39
N SER A 183 -12.29 8.20 24.23
CA SER A 183 -11.91 8.02 25.66
C SER A 183 -10.49 7.48 25.85
N TYR A 184 -9.95 6.76 24.86
CA TYR A 184 -8.61 6.19 24.89
C TYR A 184 -7.59 7.03 24.11
N CYS A 185 -8.03 8.09 23.43
CA CYS A 185 -7.21 8.85 22.49
C CYS A 185 -6.34 9.89 23.22
N GLU A 186 -5.02 9.75 23.14
CA GLU A 186 -4.10 10.71 23.74
C GLU A 186 -4.22 12.12 23.15
N TYR A 187 -4.47 12.25 21.85
CA TYR A 187 -4.61 13.54 21.17
C TYR A 187 -5.72 14.41 21.80
N VAL A 188 -6.85 13.81 22.13
CA VAL A 188 -7.96 14.52 22.79
C VAL A 188 -7.67 14.75 24.27
N ASN A 189 -7.16 13.71 24.97
CA ASN A 189 -6.88 13.79 26.39
C ASN A 189 -5.76 14.79 26.71
N GLN A 190 -4.79 15.00 25.82
CA GLN A 190 -3.75 16.02 25.97
C GLN A 190 -4.27 17.42 25.65
N ALA A 191 -5.21 17.58 24.72
CA ALA A 191 -5.84 18.87 24.40
C ALA A 191 -6.75 19.36 25.55
N ALA A 192 -7.38 18.46 26.29
CA ALA A 192 -8.22 18.77 27.45
C ALA A 192 -7.41 19.19 28.71
N LYS A 193 -6.09 18.97 28.71
CA LYS A 193 -5.18 19.35 29.84
C LYS A 193 -4.48 20.70 29.64
N LYS A 194 -4.69 21.36 28.50
CA LYS A 194 -4.19 22.73 28.17
C LYS A 194 -5.33 23.74 28.29
#